data_471ee7c63bffa5bc72b63fd5e8581638
#
_entry.id   471ee7c63bffa5bc72b63fd5e8581638
#
_cell.length_a   1.000
_cell.length_b   1.000
_cell.length_c   1.000
_cell.angle_alpha   90.00
_cell.angle_beta   90.00
_cell.angle_gamma   90.00
#
_symmetry.space_group_name_H-M   'P 1'
#
loop_
_entity.id
_entity.type
_entity.pdbx_description
1 polymer ?
#
loop_
_entity_poly.entity_id
_entity_poly.type
_entity_poly.pdbx_seq_one_letter_code
_entity_poly.pdbx_strand_id
1 'polypeptide(L)'
;MSETYVIKGELIDLDAEKKEIFLSYLYKSFEKMELSCETSGKSVDYYKGETTLEDVYFMVKNDLKLQVDSSKVINFVFKSFWSEEGVEYIEITSDDPSDFWIMFIKEKITEALASAFAQKMETFFFREPFYYIGNKLDGDYYIQNWMISPATPKVMEIFMEESAIYFNMSVEGINSNHARAKFETIGKEIMAILSVILSRGIYKGQHEVRWGCVKDSQTKAELIEIGFRDDQPYPTEMPKKKRESLGGFEEPSKIHLFKMNSNIILPNNIRKLFLAYEGLSYDEKSAFLSAARMYQLALTLGRHNSTVKSSYQIAALDALSKLIRENNKNKNAIISMVEKYSPSFKGEIGKLYDSVRSAHFHQGSFSKFDVNGIELGPFKGPASFLNEEAYTIDTIAREVLIGWLTDKIPDETP
;
A
#
# COMPACT_ATOMS: atom_id res chain seq x y z
N MET A 1 3.48 45.31 6.06
CA MET A 1 2.54 44.21 6.29
C MET A 1 2.79 43.21 5.17
N SER A 2 3.01 41.95 5.47
CA SER A 2 3.12 40.92 4.42
C SER A 2 1.77 40.75 3.75
N GLU A 3 1.70 40.95 2.45
CA GLU A 3 0.50 40.64 1.69
C GLU A 3 0.35 39.15 1.52
N THR A 4 -0.90 38.65 1.54
CA THR A 4 -1.23 37.25 1.34
C THR A 4 -2.08 37.12 0.10
N TYR A 5 -1.67 36.24 -0.81
CA TYR A 5 -2.47 35.84 -1.96
C TYR A 5 -3.05 34.44 -1.72
N VAL A 6 -4.35 34.29 -1.91
CA VAL A 6 -5.07 33.04 -1.65
C VAL A 6 -5.65 32.47 -2.96
N ILE A 7 -5.30 31.24 -3.26
CA ILE A 7 -5.84 30.45 -4.38
C ILE A 7 -6.87 29.51 -3.79
N LYS A 8 -8.14 29.77 -4.01
CA LYS A 8 -9.24 28.90 -3.58
C LYS A 8 -10.28 28.72 -4.67
N GLY A 9 -10.71 29.81 -5.29
CA GLY A 9 -11.72 29.78 -6.34
C GLY A 9 -11.29 28.97 -7.56
N GLU A 10 -10.04 29.10 -7.94
CA GLU A 10 -9.43 28.42 -9.10
C GLU A 10 -9.34 26.90 -8.94
N LEU A 11 -9.39 26.39 -7.70
CA LEU A 11 -9.30 24.96 -7.39
C LEU A 11 -10.66 24.27 -7.28
N ILE A 12 -11.75 25.03 -7.16
CA ILE A 12 -13.10 24.47 -6.94
C ILE A 12 -13.56 23.60 -8.13
N ASP A 13 -13.20 23.99 -9.35
CA ASP A 13 -13.61 23.29 -10.57
C ASP A 13 -12.68 22.13 -10.94
N LEU A 14 -11.65 21.87 -10.15
CA LEU A 14 -10.70 20.78 -10.37
C LEU A 14 -11.11 19.55 -9.55
N ASP A 15 -11.16 18.39 -10.19
CA ASP A 15 -11.19 17.11 -9.48
C ASP A 15 -9.84 16.83 -8.79
N ALA A 16 -9.80 15.86 -7.90
CA ALA A 16 -8.61 15.54 -7.11
C ALA A 16 -7.36 15.29 -7.98
N GLU A 17 -7.51 14.58 -9.10
CA GLU A 17 -6.39 14.32 -10.01
C GLU A 17 -5.88 15.59 -10.68
N LYS A 18 -6.78 16.48 -11.12
CA LYS A 18 -6.39 17.76 -11.71
C LYS A 18 -5.77 18.71 -10.70
N LYS A 19 -6.21 18.68 -9.44
CA LYS A 19 -5.58 19.42 -8.34
C LYS A 19 -4.11 19.00 -8.15
N GLU A 20 -3.83 17.68 -8.17
CA GLU A 20 -2.45 17.18 -8.09
C GLU A 20 -1.61 17.58 -9.32
N ILE A 21 -2.20 17.50 -10.50
CA ILE A 21 -1.55 17.90 -11.76
C ILE A 21 -1.23 19.41 -11.71
N PHE A 22 -2.19 20.23 -11.31
CA PHE A 22 -2.00 21.68 -11.13
C PHE A 22 -0.83 21.97 -10.22
N LEU A 23 -0.79 21.36 -9.03
CA LEU A 23 0.31 21.55 -8.08
C LEU A 23 1.65 21.15 -8.69
N SER A 24 1.70 20.02 -9.39
CA SER A 24 2.93 19.54 -10.02
C SER A 24 3.45 20.54 -11.08
N TYR A 25 2.56 21.11 -11.87
CA TYR A 25 2.94 22.15 -12.85
C TYR A 25 3.32 23.48 -12.18
N LEU A 26 2.64 23.85 -11.11
CA LEU A 26 2.95 25.05 -10.36
C LEU A 26 4.36 24.95 -9.75
N TYR A 27 4.67 23.85 -9.08
CA TYR A 27 6.03 23.61 -8.55
C TYR A 27 7.09 23.57 -9.66
N LYS A 28 6.80 22.91 -10.78
CA LYS A 28 7.72 22.86 -11.93
C LYS A 28 7.95 24.23 -12.56
N SER A 29 6.96 25.11 -12.54
CA SER A 29 7.10 26.50 -13.02
C SER A 29 8.09 27.28 -12.17
N PHE A 30 8.16 26.99 -10.87
CA PHE A 30 9.15 27.58 -9.97
C PHE A 30 10.55 26.99 -10.18
N GLU A 31 10.69 25.69 -10.40
CA GLU A 31 11.99 25.04 -10.67
C GLU A 31 12.72 25.61 -11.89
N LYS A 32 11.99 25.96 -12.94
CA LYS A 32 12.56 26.50 -14.18
C LYS A 32 13.19 27.90 -14.05
N MET A 33 12.98 28.58 -12.93
CA MET A 33 13.40 29.96 -12.72
C MET A 33 14.61 30.11 -11.78
N GLU A 34 15.47 29.09 -11.68
CA GLU A 34 16.64 29.08 -10.78
C GLU A 34 16.26 29.42 -9.33
N LEU A 35 15.14 28.85 -8.87
CA LEU A 35 14.75 28.90 -7.48
C LEU A 35 15.70 28.02 -6.67
N SER A 36 16.53 28.62 -5.84
CA SER A 36 17.20 27.87 -4.78
C SER A 36 16.15 27.46 -3.76
N CYS A 37 15.62 26.25 -3.92
CA CYS A 37 14.72 25.63 -2.94
C CYS A 37 15.57 25.16 -1.76
N GLU A 38 15.82 26.01 -0.79
CA GLU A 38 16.22 25.54 0.54
C GLU A 38 14.95 25.03 1.21
N THR A 39 14.73 23.73 1.15
CA THR A 39 13.71 23.07 1.96
C THR A 39 14.20 23.03 3.41
N SER A 40 14.11 24.14 4.10
CA SER A 40 14.24 24.15 5.54
C SER A 40 12.93 23.64 6.15
N GLY A 41 12.90 22.33 6.39
CA GLY A 41 11.89 21.67 7.20
C GLY A 41 10.49 21.63 6.59
N LYS A 42 10.06 20.47 6.08
CA LYS A 42 8.64 20.17 5.90
C LYS A 42 8.03 20.02 7.28
N SER A 43 7.42 21.06 7.84
CA SER A 43 6.55 20.90 9.00
C SER A 43 5.16 20.54 8.48
N VAL A 44 4.68 19.37 8.83
CA VAL A 44 3.27 19.00 8.66
C VAL A 44 2.58 19.37 9.95
N ASP A 45 1.90 20.51 9.97
CA ASP A 45 1.09 20.90 11.10
C ASP A 45 -0.35 20.45 10.86
N TYR A 46 -0.93 19.76 11.86
CA TYR A 46 -2.35 19.44 11.85
C TYR A 46 -3.15 20.66 12.22
N TYR A 47 -3.90 21.20 11.28
CA TYR A 47 -4.82 22.31 11.55
C TYR A 47 -6.19 21.74 11.92
N LYS A 48 -6.60 21.93 13.18
CA LYS A 48 -8.00 21.73 13.56
C LYS A 48 -8.75 23.01 13.17
N GLY A 49 -9.57 22.92 12.13
CA GLY A 49 -10.55 23.96 11.84
C GLY A 49 -11.51 24.16 13.04
N GLU A 50 -12.03 25.35 13.21
CA GLU A 50 -12.94 25.72 14.33
C GLU A 50 -14.29 24.98 14.33
N THR A 51 -14.59 24.19 13.32
CA THR A 51 -15.88 23.51 13.14
C THR A 51 -15.69 22.03 12.90
N THR A 52 -15.97 21.25 13.94
CA THR A 52 -16.15 19.80 13.97
C THR A 52 -14.95 18.90 13.63
N LEU A 53 -14.88 17.76 14.32
CA LEU A 53 -13.84 16.71 14.21
C LEU A 53 -13.76 16.03 12.82
N GLU A 54 -14.52 16.46 11.83
CA GLU A 54 -14.64 15.84 10.52
C GLU A 54 -13.74 16.47 9.46
N ASP A 55 -13.26 17.72 9.66
CA ASP A 55 -12.40 18.40 8.70
C ASP A 55 -10.96 18.50 9.24
N VAL A 56 -10.23 17.39 9.18
CA VAL A 56 -8.79 17.39 9.48
C VAL A 56 -8.04 17.84 8.23
N TYR A 57 -7.60 19.11 8.21
CA TYR A 57 -6.74 19.63 7.16
C TYR A 57 -5.26 19.42 7.52
N PHE A 58 -4.51 18.95 6.55
CA PHE A 58 -3.05 18.98 6.61
C PHE A 58 -2.57 20.28 5.97
N MET A 59 -1.66 20.98 6.63
CA MET A 59 -0.96 22.12 6.04
C MET A 59 0.48 21.71 5.73
N VAL A 60 0.90 21.93 4.49
CA VAL A 60 2.31 21.82 4.08
C VAL A 60 2.85 23.20 3.81
N LYS A 61 3.90 23.58 4.54
CA LYS A 61 4.59 24.87 4.39
C LYS A 61 5.90 24.66 3.64
N ASN A 62 6.13 25.47 2.62
CA ASN A 62 7.39 25.53 1.88
C ASN A 62 7.87 26.98 1.86
N ASP A 63 9.14 27.20 2.18
CA ASP A 63 9.79 28.48 2.03
C ASP A 63 10.55 28.49 0.68
N LEU A 64 10.24 29.45 -0.18
CA LEU A 64 10.79 29.59 -1.52
C LEU A 64 11.53 30.91 -1.63
N LYS A 65 12.64 30.92 -2.36
CA LYS A 65 13.42 32.15 -2.66
C LYS A 65 13.48 32.33 -4.18
N LEU A 66 13.03 33.48 -4.65
CA LEU A 66 13.08 33.86 -6.05
C LEU A 66 14.22 34.88 -6.26
N GLN A 67 15.23 34.48 -7.01
CA GLN A 67 16.25 35.41 -7.49
C GLN A 67 15.69 36.16 -8.70
N VAL A 68 15.34 37.41 -8.54
CA VAL A 68 14.79 38.25 -9.64
C VAL A 68 15.91 38.77 -10.51
N ASP A 69 16.99 39.27 -9.86
CA ASP A 69 18.23 39.70 -10.50
C ASP A 69 19.42 39.51 -9.54
N SER A 70 20.61 39.94 -9.94
CA SER A 70 21.84 39.76 -9.14
C SER A 70 21.79 40.42 -7.75
N SER A 71 20.83 41.31 -7.51
CA SER A 71 20.73 42.12 -6.29
C SER A 71 19.42 41.92 -5.52
N LYS A 72 18.40 41.34 -6.13
CA LYS A 72 17.06 41.23 -5.54
C LYS A 72 16.63 39.77 -5.40
N VAL A 73 16.39 39.39 -4.15
CA VAL A 73 15.78 38.07 -3.78
C VAL A 73 14.42 38.36 -3.14
N ILE A 74 13.40 37.68 -3.59
CA ILE A 74 12.06 37.72 -2.99
C ILE A 74 11.84 36.38 -2.25
N ASN A 75 11.46 36.45 -0.98
CA ASN A 75 11.11 35.28 -0.19
C ASN A 75 9.60 35.10 -0.22
N PHE A 76 9.17 33.85 -0.48
CA PHE A 76 7.78 33.42 -0.44
C PHE A 76 7.60 32.37 0.61
N VAL A 77 6.49 32.43 1.33
CA VAL A 77 6.00 31.34 2.13
C VAL A 77 4.77 30.76 1.41
N PHE A 78 4.88 29.52 1.01
CA PHE A 78 3.84 28.79 0.29
C PHE A 78 3.21 27.77 1.23
N LYS A 79 1.93 27.90 1.54
CA LYS A 79 1.18 26.98 2.37
C LYS A 79 0.08 26.35 1.55
N SER A 80 0.09 25.03 1.44
CA SER A 80 -1.01 24.27 0.84
C SER A 80 -1.80 23.55 1.93
N PHE A 81 -3.11 23.67 1.88
CA PHE A 81 -4.05 23.11 2.83
C PHE A 81 -4.79 21.95 2.16
N TRP A 82 -4.80 20.80 2.81
CA TRP A 82 -5.24 19.54 2.25
C TRP A 82 -6.36 18.91 3.06
N SER A 83 -7.36 18.36 2.36
CA SER A 83 -8.37 17.44 2.91
C SER A 83 -8.15 16.02 2.37
N GLU A 84 -9.05 15.11 2.68
CA GLU A 84 -9.07 13.76 2.07
C GLU A 84 -9.30 13.82 0.56
N GLU A 85 -9.95 14.87 0.06
CA GLU A 85 -10.24 15.10 -1.36
C GLU A 85 -9.11 15.80 -2.13
N GLY A 86 -8.00 16.07 -1.46
CA GLY A 86 -6.82 16.74 -2.05
C GLY A 86 -6.61 18.16 -1.55
N VAL A 87 -5.94 19.00 -2.35
CA VAL A 87 -5.69 20.40 -1.98
C VAL A 87 -6.97 21.22 -2.04
N GLU A 88 -7.27 21.93 -0.94
CA GLU A 88 -8.46 22.78 -0.82
C GLU A 88 -8.17 24.23 -1.19
N TYR A 89 -7.08 24.75 -0.68
CA TYR A 89 -6.61 26.09 -1.01
C TYR A 89 -5.12 26.24 -0.74
N ILE A 90 -4.55 27.31 -1.30
CA ILE A 90 -3.14 27.65 -1.16
C ILE A 90 -3.03 29.09 -0.73
N GLU A 91 -2.20 29.35 0.26
CA GLU A 91 -1.80 30.68 0.69
C GLU A 91 -0.36 30.95 0.30
N ILE A 92 -0.10 32.11 -0.32
CA ILE A 92 1.24 32.55 -0.67
C ILE A 92 1.45 33.91 -0.04
N THR A 93 2.49 34.01 0.79
CA THR A 93 2.88 35.27 1.42
C THR A 93 4.29 35.65 0.99
N SER A 94 4.55 36.93 0.87
CA SER A 94 5.88 37.47 0.55
C SER A 94 6.25 38.64 1.47
N ASP A 95 7.54 38.79 1.66
CA ASP A 95 8.13 39.94 2.33
C ASP A 95 8.37 41.15 1.38
N ASP A 96 8.20 40.95 0.06
CA ASP A 96 8.34 42.04 -0.93
C ASP A 96 7.07 42.93 -0.92
N PRO A 97 7.21 44.23 -0.66
CA PRO A 97 6.09 45.16 -0.63
C PRO A 97 5.58 45.59 -2.03
N SER A 98 6.20 45.08 -3.12
CA SER A 98 5.80 45.42 -4.49
C SER A 98 4.75 44.49 -5.03
N ASP A 99 3.82 44.98 -5.85
CA ASP A 99 2.81 44.16 -6.53
C ASP A 99 3.39 43.21 -7.60
N PHE A 100 4.68 43.30 -7.87
CA PHE A 100 5.36 42.50 -8.88
C PHE A 100 5.22 40.99 -8.60
N TRP A 101 5.41 40.59 -7.36
CA TRP A 101 5.34 39.17 -7.00
C TRP A 101 3.92 38.61 -7.14
N ILE A 102 2.88 39.42 -6.88
CA ILE A 102 1.48 38.99 -7.07
C ILE A 102 1.20 38.76 -8.54
N MET A 103 1.64 39.65 -9.42
CA MET A 103 1.50 39.49 -10.86
C MET A 103 2.22 38.23 -11.35
N PHE A 104 3.45 38.04 -10.90
CA PHE A 104 4.25 36.86 -11.21
C PHE A 104 3.55 35.55 -10.77
N ILE A 105 3.06 35.48 -9.53
CA ILE A 105 2.34 34.29 -9.03
C ILE A 105 1.06 34.02 -9.83
N LYS A 106 0.28 35.07 -10.15
CA LYS A 106 -0.93 34.95 -10.99
C LYS A 106 -0.61 34.40 -12.37
N GLU A 107 0.48 34.84 -13.00
CA GLU A 107 0.93 34.28 -14.29
C GLU A 107 1.25 32.80 -14.16
N LYS A 108 2.00 32.37 -13.14
CA LYS A 108 2.37 30.99 -12.90
C LYS A 108 1.18 30.10 -12.56
N ILE A 109 0.21 30.61 -11.83
CA ILE A 109 -1.06 29.91 -11.56
C ILE A 109 -1.82 29.70 -12.88
N THR A 110 -1.94 30.75 -13.70
CA THR A 110 -2.64 30.67 -14.99
C THR A 110 -1.97 29.63 -15.91
N GLU A 111 -0.64 29.65 -16.00
CA GLU A 111 0.13 28.65 -16.76
C GLU A 111 -0.08 27.22 -16.22
N ALA A 112 -0.07 27.04 -14.91
CA ALA A 112 -0.27 25.73 -14.28
C ALA A 112 -1.70 25.21 -14.48
N LEU A 113 -2.72 26.08 -14.34
CA LEU A 113 -4.11 25.73 -14.65
C LEU A 113 -4.30 25.34 -16.11
N ALA A 114 -3.80 26.15 -17.04
CA ALA A 114 -3.86 25.85 -18.46
C ALA A 114 -3.20 24.48 -18.78
N SER A 115 -2.06 24.22 -18.13
CA SER A 115 -1.35 22.92 -18.26
C SER A 115 -2.14 21.78 -17.67
N ALA A 116 -2.81 21.96 -16.54
CA ALA A 116 -3.65 20.96 -15.90
C ALA A 116 -4.88 20.61 -16.76
N PHE A 117 -5.48 21.60 -17.41
CA PHE A 117 -6.60 21.39 -18.32
C PHE A 117 -6.17 20.82 -19.69
N ALA A 118 -4.98 21.18 -20.19
CA ALA A 118 -4.48 20.67 -21.46
C ALA A 118 -4.03 19.20 -21.41
N GLN A 119 -3.88 18.65 -20.25
CA GLN A 119 -3.52 17.27 -19.91
C GLN A 119 -2.75 16.50 -20.98
N LYS A 120 -1.46 16.72 -21.08
CA LYS A 120 -0.60 15.87 -21.89
C LYS A 120 -0.03 14.78 -20.99
N MET A 121 -0.78 13.66 -20.89
CA MET A 121 -0.32 12.47 -20.19
C MET A 121 0.61 11.66 -21.09
N GLU A 122 1.69 11.17 -20.52
CA GLU A 122 2.61 10.23 -21.15
C GLU A 122 2.56 8.91 -20.40
N THR A 123 2.73 7.80 -21.11
CA THR A 123 2.74 6.47 -20.51
C THR A 123 4.16 6.09 -20.11
N PHE A 124 4.35 5.75 -18.84
CA PHE A 124 5.62 5.28 -18.27
C PHE A 124 5.47 3.84 -17.82
N PHE A 125 6.47 3.03 -18.15
CA PHE A 125 6.53 1.66 -17.68
C PHE A 125 7.39 1.58 -16.41
N PHE A 126 6.91 0.81 -15.43
CA PHE A 126 7.65 0.52 -14.21
C PHE A 126 7.64 -0.98 -13.90
N ARG A 127 8.74 -1.42 -13.31
CA ARG A 127 8.91 -2.75 -12.72
C ARG A 127 9.44 -2.59 -11.30
N GLU A 128 8.89 -3.36 -10.35
CA GLU A 128 9.37 -3.37 -8.97
C GLU A 128 9.32 -4.79 -8.40
N PRO A 129 10.36 -5.24 -7.67
CA PRO A 129 10.35 -6.51 -6.99
C PRO A 129 9.59 -6.42 -5.67
N PHE A 130 8.74 -7.41 -5.41
CA PHE A 130 8.10 -7.66 -4.12
C PHE A 130 8.45 -9.06 -3.65
N TYR A 131 8.58 -9.22 -2.34
CA TYR A 131 9.08 -10.42 -1.70
C TYR A 131 7.99 -11.10 -0.87
N TYR A 132 8.08 -12.41 -0.73
CA TYR A 132 7.20 -13.20 0.13
C TYR A 132 7.91 -14.48 0.55
N ILE A 133 7.37 -15.19 1.54
CA ILE A 133 7.88 -16.48 1.98
C ILE A 133 7.12 -17.60 1.30
N GLY A 134 7.84 -18.58 0.78
CA GLY A 134 7.31 -19.76 0.11
C GLY A 134 7.88 -19.96 -1.30
N ASN A 135 7.35 -20.96 -2.01
CA ASN A 135 7.79 -21.32 -3.34
C ASN A 135 7.45 -20.25 -4.37
N LYS A 136 8.14 -20.29 -5.50
CA LYS A 136 8.00 -19.33 -6.58
C LYS A 136 6.60 -19.30 -7.18
N LEU A 137 6.27 -18.17 -7.79
CA LEU A 137 5.09 -18.03 -8.64
C LEU A 137 5.23 -18.92 -9.88
N ASP A 138 4.14 -19.55 -10.31
CA ASP A 138 4.10 -20.47 -11.46
C ASP A 138 3.83 -19.71 -12.76
N GLY A 139 4.84 -18.98 -13.24
CA GLY A 139 4.79 -18.26 -14.51
C GLY A 139 4.20 -16.86 -14.44
N ASP A 140 3.93 -16.29 -15.61
CA ASP A 140 3.50 -14.92 -15.80
C ASP A 140 1.98 -14.80 -15.76
N TYR A 141 1.47 -13.79 -15.03
CA TYR A 141 0.04 -13.49 -14.93
C TYR A 141 -0.24 -12.06 -15.35
N TYR A 142 -1.03 -11.91 -16.40
CA TYR A 142 -1.50 -10.63 -16.92
C TYR A 142 -2.94 -10.40 -16.44
N ILE A 143 -3.12 -9.38 -15.62
CA ILE A 143 -4.39 -9.04 -14.99
C ILE A 143 -4.66 -7.58 -15.30
N GLN A 144 -5.73 -7.30 -16.05
CA GLN A 144 -6.06 -5.94 -16.47
C GLN A 144 -4.85 -5.24 -17.15
N ASN A 145 -4.36 -4.13 -16.59
CA ASN A 145 -3.26 -3.30 -17.08
C ASN A 145 -1.92 -3.56 -16.36
N TRP A 146 -1.84 -4.60 -15.52
CA TRP A 146 -0.63 -4.97 -14.78
C TRP A 146 -0.29 -6.45 -14.95
N MET A 147 0.93 -6.79 -14.61
CA MET A 147 1.46 -8.13 -14.71
C MET A 147 2.32 -8.46 -13.48
N ILE A 148 2.23 -9.69 -12.99
CA ILE A 148 3.24 -10.25 -12.10
C ILE A 148 3.96 -11.41 -12.79
N SER A 149 5.24 -11.53 -12.50
CA SER A 149 6.09 -12.62 -12.99
C SER A 149 7.06 -13.09 -11.89
N PRO A 150 7.49 -14.36 -11.90
CA PRO A 150 8.47 -14.83 -10.94
C PRO A 150 9.82 -14.16 -11.19
N ALA A 151 10.52 -13.77 -10.12
CA ALA A 151 11.90 -13.34 -10.21
C ALA A 151 12.85 -14.53 -10.13
N THR A 152 13.95 -14.47 -10.90
CA THR A 152 14.96 -15.53 -10.89
C THR A 152 15.96 -15.28 -9.76
N PRO A 153 16.18 -16.21 -8.82
CA PRO A 153 17.16 -16.03 -7.76
C PRO A 153 18.58 -15.96 -8.33
N LYS A 154 19.44 -15.12 -7.76
CA LYS A 154 20.86 -15.02 -8.11
C LYS A 154 21.62 -16.30 -7.72
N VAL A 155 21.22 -16.91 -6.62
CA VAL A 155 21.81 -18.14 -6.09
C VAL A 155 20.71 -19.13 -5.77
N MET A 156 20.72 -20.27 -6.43
CA MET A 156 19.58 -21.21 -6.40
C MET A 156 19.44 -22.03 -5.12
N GLU A 157 20.42 -22.10 -4.23
CA GLU A 157 20.45 -23.19 -3.23
C GLU A 157 20.48 -22.74 -1.76
N ILE A 158 20.61 -21.46 -1.44
CA ILE A 158 20.97 -21.09 -0.06
C ILE A 158 19.80 -20.62 0.78
N PHE A 159 18.75 -20.05 0.18
CA PHE A 159 17.59 -19.53 0.91
C PHE A 159 16.28 -19.84 0.21
N MET A 160 15.85 -21.08 0.37
CA MET A 160 14.61 -21.61 -0.24
C MET A 160 13.31 -21.02 0.33
N GLU A 161 13.39 -20.21 1.37
CA GLU A 161 12.19 -19.73 2.05
C GLU A 161 11.63 -18.43 1.46
N GLU A 162 12.45 -17.60 0.85
CA GLU A 162 12.00 -16.33 0.27
C GLU A 162 11.99 -16.39 -1.24
N SER A 163 10.89 -15.94 -1.82
CA SER A 163 10.71 -15.76 -3.26
C SER A 163 10.37 -14.32 -3.58
N ALA A 164 10.57 -13.90 -4.82
CA ALA A 164 10.15 -12.60 -5.28
C ALA A 164 9.32 -12.69 -6.55
N ILE A 165 8.46 -11.68 -6.70
CA ILE A 165 7.71 -11.42 -7.93
C ILE A 165 8.06 -10.04 -8.44
N TYR A 166 8.18 -9.89 -9.74
CA TYR A 166 8.18 -8.59 -10.38
C TYR A 166 6.74 -8.13 -10.60
N PHE A 167 6.43 -6.95 -10.11
CA PHE A 167 5.22 -6.23 -10.46
C PHE A 167 5.53 -5.26 -11.60
N ASN A 168 4.82 -5.40 -12.70
CA ASN A 168 5.01 -4.65 -13.93
C ASN A 168 3.72 -3.93 -14.27
N MET A 169 3.80 -2.63 -14.57
CA MET A 169 2.64 -1.84 -14.95
C MET A 169 3.06 -0.62 -15.78
N SER A 170 2.23 -0.27 -16.75
CA SER A 170 2.31 1.01 -17.45
C SER A 170 1.32 1.99 -16.83
N VAL A 171 1.80 3.17 -16.44
CA VAL A 171 1.03 4.19 -15.74
C VAL A 171 1.12 5.51 -16.48
N GLU A 172 0.01 6.18 -16.63
CA GLU A 172 -0.05 7.51 -17.20
C GLU A 172 0.29 8.57 -16.15
N GLY A 173 1.10 9.54 -16.56
CA GLY A 173 1.48 10.67 -15.73
C GLY A 173 1.99 11.84 -16.55
N ILE A 174 2.03 13.01 -15.95
CA ILE A 174 2.57 14.24 -16.58
C ILE A 174 4.10 14.20 -16.70
N ASN A 175 4.74 13.41 -15.88
CA ASN A 175 6.17 13.11 -15.88
C ASN A 175 6.43 11.80 -15.17
N SER A 176 7.66 11.31 -15.24
CA SER A 176 8.08 10.05 -14.62
C SER A 176 7.87 10.01 -13.10
N ASN A 177 8.06 11.11 -12.38
CA ASN A 177 7.88 11.15 -10.92
C ASN A 177 6.41 11.03 -10.52
N HIS A 178 5.51 11.73 -11.20
CA HIS A 178 4.07 11.60 -10.98
C HIS A 178 3.58 10.19 -11.30
N ALA A 179 3.96 9.65 -12.46
CA ALA A 179 3.63 8.28 -12.84
C ALA A 179 4.21 7.26 -11.83
N ARG A 180 5.43 7.49 -11.30
CA ARG A 180 6.05 6.65 -10.30
C ARG A 180 5.29 6.64 -8.97
N ALA A 181 4.85 7.79 -8.49
CA ALA A 181 4.05 7.89 -7.27
C ALA A 181 2.71 7.12 -7.40
N LYS A 182 2.02 7.26 -8.54
CA LYS A 182 0.82 6.47 -8.85
C LYS A 182 1.13 4.97 -8.89
N PHE A 183 2.19 4.57 -9.57
CA PHE A 183 2.62 3.17 -9.65
C PHE A 183 2.87 2.58 -8.25
N GLU A 184 3.57 3.30 -7.39
CA GLU A 184 3.87 2.84 -6.02
C GLU A 184 2.61 2.70 -5.17
N THR A 185 1.65 3.61 -5.31
CA THR A 185 0.36 3.54 -4.61
C THR A 185 -0.44 2.32 -5.06
N ILE A 186 -0.64 2.17 -6.36
CA ILE A 186 -1.36 1.04 -6.97
C ILE A 186 -0.66 -0.28 -6.63
N GLY A 187 0.66 -0.33 -6.70
CA GLY A 187 1.45 -1.51 -6.35
C GLY A 187 1.23 -1.95 -4.90
N LYS A 188 1.23 -1.00 -3.96
CA LYS A 188 0.95 -1.30 -2.54
C LYS A 188 -0.47 -1.84 -2.33
N GLU A 189 -1.46 -1.32 -3.05
CA GLU A 189 -2.84 -1.80 -2.98
C GLU A 189 -2.98 -3.22 -3.53
N ILE A 190 -2.45 -3.46 -4.73
CA ILE A 190 -2.49 -4.77 -5.37
C ILE A 190 -1.77 -5.82 -4.51
N MET A 191 -0.61 -5.49 -3.93
CA MET A 191 0.14 -6.43 -3.09
C MET A 191 -0.60 -6.74 -1.77
N ALA A 192 -1.32 -5.79 -1.19
CA ALA A 192 -2.17 -6.05 -0.03
C ALA A 192 -3.32 -7.02 -0.39
N ILE A 193 -4.00 -6.79 -1.50
CA ILE A 193 -5.09 -7.65 -1.99
C ILE A 193 -4.56 -9.04 -2.34
N LEU A 194 -3.43 -9.14 -3.05
CA LEU A 194 -2.80 -10.41 -3.37
C LEU A 194 -2.36 -11.16 -2.10
N SER A 195 -1.93 -10.44 -1.05
CA SER A 195 -1.59 -11.07 0.24
C SER A 195 -2.77 -11.79 0.86
N VAL A 196 -3.98 -11.24 0.74
CA VAL A 196 -5.23 -11.90 1.18
C VAL A 196 -5.54 -13.12 0.30
N ILE A 197 -5.52 -12.92 -1.02
CA ILE A 197 -5.90 -13.96 -1.99
C ILE A 197 -4.97 -15.17 -1.88
N LEU A 198 -3.66 -14.92 -1.82
CA LEU A 198 -2.62 -15.97 -1.82
C LEU A 198 -2.27 -16.46 -0.42
N SER A 199 -2.79 -15.85 0.64
CA SER A 199 -2.37 -16.11 2.02
C SER A 199 -0.84 -16.04 2.19
N ARG A 200 -0.23 -15.02 1.58
CA ARG A 200 1.21 -14.75 1.65
C ARG A 200 1.44 -13.27 1.97
N GLY A 201 2.24 -13.00 2.98
CA GLY A 201 2.66 -11.63 3.28
C GLY A 201 3.60 -11.13 2.20
N ILE A 202 3.08 -10.37 1.23
CA ILE A 202 3.87 -9.78 0.15
C ILE A 202 4.35 -8.41 0.61
N TYR A 203 5.65 -8.15 0.56
CA TYR A 203 6.25 -6.92 1.06
C TYR A 203 7.32 -6.37 0.12
N LYS A 204 7.58 -5.08 0.23
CA LYS A 204 8.70 -4.44 -0.47
C LYS A 204 9.96 -4.66 0.35
N GLY A 205 11.01 -5.19 -0.26
CA GLY A 205 12.32 -5.36 0.38
C GLY A 205 12.87 -4.01 0.84
N GLN A 206 13.42 -3.97 2.05
CA GLN A 206 14.06 -2.74 2.57
C GLN A 206 15.46 -2.51 2.00
N HIS A 207 16.10 -3.57 1.52
CA HIS A 207 17.46 -3.52 0.96
C HIS A 207 17.52 -4.32 -0.33
N GLU A 208 18.03 -3.71 -1.36
CA GLU A 208 18.25 -4.35 -2.67
C GLU A 208 19.40 -5.36 -2.63
N VAL A 209 20.35 -5.16 -1.73
CA VAL A 209 21.54 -5.99 -1.58
C VAL A 209 21.50 -6.72 -0.25
N ARG A 210 21.58 -8.05 -0.31
CA ARG A 210 21.67 -8.94 0.85
C ARG A 210 22.91 -9.81 0.70
N TRP A 211 23.54 -10.11 1.82
CA TRP A 211 24.72 -10.95 1.86
C TRP A 211 24.41 -12.26 2.59
N GLY A 212 24.87 -13.35 2.04
CA GLY A 212 24.85 -14.66 2.67
C GLY A 212 26.26 -15.24 2.74
N CYS A 213 26.46 -16.11 3.70
CA CYS A 213 27.70 -16.83 3.85
C CYS A 213 27.54 -18.22 3.25
N VAL A 214 28.33 -18.53 2.25
CA VAL A 214 28.45 -19.87 1.67
C VAL A 214 29.69 -20.54 2.24
N LYS A 215 29.51 -21.71 2.79
CA LYS A 215 30.64 -22.55 3.20
C LYS A 215 30.97 -23.46 2.06
N ASP A 216 32.08 -23.22 1.39
CA ASP A 216 32.66 -24.21 0.48
C ASP A 216 33.05 -25.46 1.26
N SER A 217 32.88 -26.62 0.64
CA SER A 217 32.87 -27.94 1.26
C SER A 217 34.14 -28.30 2.01
N GLN A 218 35.16 -27.48 2.00
CA GLN A 218 36.42 -27.86 2.62
C GLN A 218 37.12 -26.85 3.54
N THR A 219 36.97 -25.53 3.46
CA THR A 219 37.73 -24.66 4.41
C THR A 219 37.37 -23.18 4.46
N LYS A 220 36.67 -22.59 3.54
CA LYS A 220 36.46 -21.14 3.53
C LYS A 220 34.98 -20.77 3.47
N ALA A 221 34.56 -19.82 4.35
CA ALA A 221 33.29 -19.14 4.22
C ALA A 221 33.48 -17.96 3.27
N GLU A 222 32.69 -17.89 2.21
CA GLU A 222 32.67 -16.77 1.29
C GLU A 222 31.37 -15.98 1.47
N LEU A 223 31.48 -14.65 1.50
CA LEU A 223 30.32 -13.78 1.44
C LEU A 223 29.87 -13.66 -0.01
N ILE A 224 28.63 -14.02 -0.24
CA ILE A 224 28.02 -13.89 -1.55
C ILE A 224 26.83 -12.94 -1.49
N GLU A 225 26.62 -12.20 -2.54
CA GLU A 225 25.43 -11.38 -2.70
C GLU A 225 24.23 -12.28 -2.98
N ILE A 226 23.19 -12.14 -2.15
CA ILE A 226 21.92 -12.88 -2.27
C ILE A 226 20.87 -11.94 -2.81
N GLY A 227 20.02 -12.43 -3.67
CA GLY A 227 18.91 -11.68 -4.21
C GLY A 227 18.37 -12.28 -5.48
N PHE A 228 17.71 -11.44 -6.26
CA PHE A 228 17.09 -11.85 -7.50
C PHE A 228 17.79 -11.13 -8.67
N ARG A 229 17.85 -11.82 -9.80
CA ARG A 229 18.43 -11.26 -11.03
C ARG A 229 17.39 -10.41 -11.72
N ASP A 230 17.77 -9.18 -12.00
CA ASP A 230 17.03 -8.37 -12.95
C ASP A 230 17.40 -8.76 -14.37
N ASP A 231 16.40 -8.71 -15.26
CA ASP A 231 16.63 -8.87 -16.69
C ASP A 231 17.49 -7.71 -17.19
N GLN A 232 18.51 -8.04 -17.99
CA GLN A 232 19.35 -7.03 -18.61
C GLN A 232 19.23 -7.14 -20.14
N PRO A 233 18.89 -6.05 -20.85
CA PRO A 233 18.58 -4.72 -20.34
C PRO A 233 17.22 -4.69 -19.60
N TYR A 234 17.07 -3.76 -18.66
CA TYR A 234 15.83 -3.57 -17.92
C TYR A 234 14.67 -3.25 -18.88
N PRO A 235 13.50 -3.89 -18.77
CA PRO A 235 12.41 -3.64 -19.70
C PRO A 235 11.96 -2.19 -19.64
N THR A 236 11.72 -1.59 -20.80
CA THR A 236 11.20 -0.22 -20.94
C THR A 236 9.72 -0.18 -21.27
N GLU A 237 9.12 -1.34 -21.55
CA GLU A 237 7.70 -1.52 -21.84
C GLU A 237 7.17 -2.81 -21.19
N MET A 238 5.85 -2.93 -21.09
CA MET A 238 5.20 -4.14 -20.59
C MET A 238 5.66 -5.36 -21.39
N PRO A 239 6.20 -6.42 -20.73
CA PRO A 239 6.60 -7.63 -21.42
C PRO A 239 5.46 -8.22 -22.26
N LYS A 240 5.77 -8.63 -23.48
CA LYS A 240 4.77 -9.25 -24.36
C LYS A 240 4.37 -10.63 -23.82
N LYS A 241 3.07 -10.89 -23.90
CA LYS A 241 2.49 -12.17 -23.49
C LYS A 241 3.03 -13.32 -24.34
N LYS A 242 3.74 -14.25 -23.71
CA LYS A 242 4.26 -15.46 -24.36
C LYS A 242 3.55 -16.67 -23.79
N ARG A 243 3.05 -17.56 -24.64
CA ARG A 243 2.25 -18.71 -24.22
C ARG A 243 3.02 -19.66 -23.30
N GLU A 244 4.30 -19.84 -23.53
CA GLU A 244 5.19 -20.71 -22.78
C GLU A 244 5.53 -20.21 -21.39
N SER A 245 5.40 -18.91 -21.12
CA SER A 245 5.67 -18.31 -19.81
C SER A 245 4.42 -18.11 -18.94
N LEU A 246 3.22 -18.34 -19.51
CA LEU A 246 1.98 -18.11 -18.76
C LEU A 246 1.81 -19.12 -17.63
N GLY A 247 1.49 -18.61 -16.44
CA GLY A 247 1.06 -19.44 -15.32
C GLY A 247 -0.32 -20.07 -15.55
N GLY A 248 -0.54 -21.20 -14.93
CA GLY A 248 -1.84 -21.85 -14.84
C GLY A 248 -2.78 -21.11 -13.88
N PHE A 249 -4.04 -21.57 -13.84
CA PHE A 249 -5.01 -21.11 -12.85
C PHE A 249 -5.57 -22.32 -12.11
N GLU A 250 -5.84 -22.17 -10.81
CA GLU A 250 -6.48 -23.21 -10.01
C GLU A 250 -7.86 -22.74 -9.48
N GLU A 251 -8.69 -23.72 -9.10
CA GLU A 251 -9.94 -23.38 -8.42
C GLU A 251 -9.66 -22.71 -7.08
N PRO A 252 -10.49 -21.70 -6.67
CA PRO A 252 -10.34 -21.04 -5.39
C PRO A 252 -10.41 -22.05 -4.26
N SER A 253 -9.32 -22.28 -3.57
CA SER A 253 -9.27 -23.21 -2.46
C SER A 253 -9.60 -22.53 -1.15
N LYS A 254 -10.48 -23.12 -0.34
CA LYS A 254 -10.74 -22.70 1.03
C LYS A 254 -9.57 -23.00 1.97
N ILE A 255 -8.74 -23.98 1.63
CA ILE A 255 -7.65 -24.49 2.47
C ILE A 255 -6.30 -24.26 1.78
N HIS A 256 -5.68 -23.10 2.02
CA HIS A 256 -4.36 -22.79 1.46
C HIS A 256 -3.17 -23.15 2.35
N LEU A 257 -3.41 -23.77 3.49
CA LEU A 257 -2.50 -23.72 4.62
C LEU A 257 -1.27 -24.61 4.53
N PHE A 258 -1.21 -25.56 3.64
CA PHE A 258 -0.09 -26.52 3.62
C PHE A 258 0.55 -26.78 2.26
N LYS A 259 0.27 -25.96 1.24
CA LYS A 259 1.01 -26.04 -0.03
C LYS A 259 2.31 -25.20 0.01
N MET A 260 3.03 -25.19 1.13
CA MET A 260 4.31 -24.46 1.19
C MET A 260 5.34 -25.02 0.20
N ASN A 261 5.21 -26.27 -0.16
CA ASN A 261 6.13 -26.96 -1.08
C ASN A 261 5.67 -26.96 -2.55
N SER A 262 4.57 -26.29 -2.89
CA SER A 262 4.12 -26.13 -4.26
C SER A 262 4.27 -24.70 -4.74
N ASN A 263 4.50 -24.51 -6.04
CA ASN A 263 4.50 -23.19 -6.65
C ASN A 263 3.16 -22.49 -6.41
N ILE A 264 3.20 -21.15 -6.35
CA ILE A 264 2.00 -20.34 -6.22
C ILE A 264 1.31 -20.27 -7.58
N ILE A 265 0.05 -20.67 -7.60
CA ILE A 265 -0.84 -20.58 -8.76
C ILE A 265 -1.97 -19.64 -8.40
N LEU A 266 -2.32 -18.72 -9.29
CA LEU A 266 -3.43 -17.79 -9.02
C LEU A 266 -4.79 -18.47 -9.17
N PRO A 267 -5.81 -18.09 -8.36
CA PRO A 267 -7.15 -18.61 -8.53
C PRO A 267 -7.78 -18.14 -9.85
N ASN A 268 -8.62 -18.96 -10.47
CA ASN A 268 -9.24 -18.68 -11.76
C ASN A 268 -10.17 -17.46 -11.74
N ASN A 269 -10.73 -17.11 -10.57
CA ASN A 269 -11.59 -15.94 -10.37
C ASN A 269 -10.83 -14.64 -10.06
N ILE A 270 -9.49 -14.63 -10.08
CA ILE A 270 -8.65 -13.48 -9.69
C ILE A 270 -9.07 -12.18 -10.42
N ARG A 271 -9.37 -12.26 -11.70
CA ARG A 271 -9.79 -11.09 -12.49
C ARG A 271 -11.14 -10.54 -12.04
N LYS A 272 -12.09 -11.43 -11.68
CA LYS A 272 -13.40 -11.03 -11.16
C LYS A 272 -13.26 -10.34 -9.81
N LEU A 273 -12.37 -10.81 -8.94
CA LEU A 273 -12.07 -10.18 -7.65
C LEU A 273 -11.49 -8.76 -7.82
N PHE A 274 -10.55 -8.56 -8.73
CA PHE A 274 -10.01 -7.23 -8.99
C PHE A 274 -11.04 -6.29 -9.65
N LEU A 275 -11.88 -6.78 -10.56
CA LEU A 275 -13.00 -5.99 -11.09
C LEU A 275 -14.01 -5.60 -10.01
N ALA A 276 -14.32 -6.52 -9.10
CA ALA A 276 -15.16 -6.23 -7.95
C ALA A 276 -14.56 -5.13 -7.06
N TYR A 277 -13.25 -5.23 -6.77
CA TYR A 277 -12.53 -4.20 -6.02
C TYR A 277 -12.57 -2.84 -6.70
N GLU A 278 -12.36 -2.77 -8.00
CA GLU A 278 -12.44 -1.52 -8.77
C GLU A 278 -13.83 -0.88 -8.75
N GLY A 279 -14.87 -1.70 -8.73
CA GLY A 279 -16.27 -1.27 -8.66
C GLY A 279 -16.76 -0.82 -7.29
N LEU A 280 -15.95 -0.96 -6.23
CA LEU A 280 -16.32 -0.54 -4.88
C LEU A 280 -16.47 0.99 -4.78
N SER A 281 -17.39 1.43 -3.92
CA SER A 281 -17.44 2.84 -3.49
C SER A 281 -16.17 3.24 -2.74
N TYR A 282 -15.95 4.52 -2.57
CA TYR A 282 -14.78 5.05 -1.84
C TYR A 282 -14.67 4.46 -0.43
N ASP A 283 -15.75 4.49 0.34
CA ASP A 283 -15.77 3.96 1.71
C ASP A 283 -15.50 2.45 1.75
N GLU A 284 -16.08 1.69 0.82
CA GLU A 284 -15.87 0.26 0.71
C GLU A 284 -14.42 -0.06 0.33
N LYS A 285 -13.83 0.69 -0.62
CA LYS A 285 -12.40 0.55 -0.99
C LYS A 285 -11.50 0.83 0.20
N SER A 286 -11.73 1.96 0.88
CA SER A 286 -10.94 2.36 2.04
C SER A 286 -10.99 1.32 3.17
N ALA A 287 -12.18 0.83 3.51
CA ALA A 287 -12.35 -0.21 4.53
C ALA A 287 -11.71 -1.53 4.14
N PHE A 288 -11.94 -1.99 2.91
CA PHE A 288 -11.38 -3.25 2.41
C PHE A 288 -9.86 -3.18 2.31
N LEU A 289 -9.32 -2.09 1.77
CA LEU A 289 -7.87 -1.90 1.64
C LEU A 289 -7.18 -1.81 3.01
N SER A 290 -7.81 -1.13 3.97
CA SER A 290 -7.32 -1.10 5.36
C SER A 290 -7.27 -2.50 5.95
N ALA A 291 -8.32 -3.30 5.75
CA ALA A 291 -8.38 -4.69 6.20
C ALA A 291 -7.32 -5.55 5.50
N ALA A 292 -7.17 -5.44 4.18
CA ALA A 292 -6.17 -6.17 3.41
C ALA A 292 -4.73 -5.82 3.84
N ARG A 293 -4.44 -4.55 4.12
CA ARG A 293 -3.15 -4.10 4.66
C ARG A 293 -2.87 -4.65 6.06
N MET A 294 -3.87 -4.65 6.95
CA MET A 294 -3.73 -5.28 8.27
C MET A 294 -3.46 -6.78 8.16
N TYR A 295 -4.15 -7.47 7.25
CA TYR A 295 -3.90 -8.89 6.98
C TYR A 295 -2.49 -9.12 6.41
N GLN A 296 -2.05 -8.30 5.46
CA GLN A 296 -0.68 -8.33 4.92
C GLN A 296 0.36 -8.13 6.02
N LEU A 297 0.18 -7.14 6.90
CA LEU A 297 1.06 -6.89 8.06
C LEU A 297 1.07 -8.08 9.02
N ALA A 298 -0.07 -8.70 9.26
CA ALA A 298 -0.14 -9.91 10.08
C ALA A 298 0.75 -11.03 9.53
N LEU A 299 0.77 -11.22 8.22
CA LEU A 299 1.58 -12.26 7.58
C LEU A 299 3.07 -11.90 7.47
N THR A 300 3.41 -10.62 7.46
CA THR A 300 4.80 -10.16 7.35
C THR A 300 5.47 -9.99 8.72
N LEU A 301 4.89 -9.17 9.60
CA LEU A 301 5.44 -8.88 10.93
C LEU A 301 5.18 -10.00 11.94
N GLY A 302 4.01 -10.64 11.84
CA GLY A 302 3.60 -11.73 12.73
C GLY A 302 4.30 -13.07 12.46
N ARG A 303 5.26 -13.11 11.54
CA ARG A 303 5.95 -14.34 11.13
C ARG A 303 6.59 -15.11 12.29
N HIS A 304 7.15 -14.37 13.24
CA HIS A 304 7.81 -14.93 14.43
C HIS A 304 7.05 -14.66 15.73
N ASN A 305 5.88 -14.03 15.64
CA ASN A 305 5.06 -13.61 16.78
C ASN A 305 3.60 -13.93 16.52
N SER A 306 3.11 -15.02 17.08
CA SER A 306 1.72 -15.47 16.85
C SER A 306 0.70 -14.47 17.41
N THR A 307 0.99 -13.81 18.53
CA THR A 307 0.14 -12.76 19.10
C THR A 307 0.01 -11.56 18.18
N VAL A 308 1.13 -11.09 17.60
CA VAL A 308 1.13 -9.98 16.64
C VAL A 308 0.32 -10.35 15.40
N LYS A 309 0.56 -11.55 14.84
CA LYS A 309 -0.18 -12.07 13.68
C LYS A 309 -1.69 -12.05 13.94
N SER A 310 -2.12 -12.70 15.02
CA SER A 310 -3.53 -12.83 15.36
C SER A 310 -4.19 -11.48 15.66
N SER A 311 -3.48 -10.57 16.33
CA SER A 311 -3.99 -9.23 16.66
C SER A 311 -4.25 -8.40 15.39
N TYR A 312 -3.33 -8.43 14.42
CA TYR A 312 -3.50 -7.71 13.16
C TYR A 312 -4.57 -8.36 12.27
N GLN A 313 -4.76 -9.67 12.34
CA GLN A 313 -5.85 -10.36 11.62
C GLN A 313 -7.22 -9.99 12.20
N ILE A 314 -7.35 -9.88 13.51
CA ILE A 314 -8.57 -9.38 14.13
C ILE A 314 -8.78 -7.89 13.81
N ALA A 315 -7.70 -7.09 13.77
CA ALA A 315 -7.80 -5.70 13.35
C ALA A 315 -8.25 -5.57 11.88
N ALA A 316 -7.89 -6.51 11.01
CA ALA A 316 -8.41 -6.57 9.64
C ALA A 316 -9.92 -6.79 9.61
N LEU A 317 -10.44 -7.72 10.41
CA LEU A 317 -11.89 -7.93 10.56
C LEU A 317 -12.58 -6.69 11.11
N ASP A 318 -11.96 -6.01 12.09
CA ASP A 318 -12.49 -4.79 12.69
C ASP A 318 -12.57 -3.64 11.66
N ALA A 319 -11.55 -3.47 10.84
CA ALA A 319 -11.52 -2.47 9.78
C ALA A 319 -12.65 -2.68 8.76
N LEU A 320 -12.87 -3.90 8.30
CA LEU A 320 -13.94 -4.22 7.36
C LEU A 320 -15.32 -4.11 8.01
N SER A 321 -15.45 -4.48 9.30
CA SER A 321 -16.72 -4.43 10.02
C SER A 321 -17.30 -3.02 10.17
N LYS A 322 -16.50 -1.96 9.96
CA LYS A 322 -16.97 -0.56 9.96
C LYS A 322 -18.13 -0.33 9.00
N LEU A 323 -18.16 -1.07 7.89
CA LEU A 323 -19.21 -0.94 6.85
C LEU A 323 -20.60 -1.40 7.29
N ILE A 324 -20.68 -2.26 8.32
CA ILE A 324 -21.96 -2.81 8.82
C ILE A 324 -22.20 -2.48 10.30
N ARG A 325 -21.39 -1.57 10.84
CA ARG A 325 -21.43 -1.26 12.27
C ARG A 325 -22.62 -0.39 12.63
N GLU A 326 -23.48 -0.91 13.48
CA GLU A 326 -24.57 -0.15 14.09
C GLU A 326 -24.21 0.17 15.55
N ASN A 327 -24.47 1.41 15.99
CA ASN A 327 -24.36 1.84 17.39
C ASN A 327 -23.03 1.52 18.09
N ASN A 328 -21.89 1.65 17.38
CA ASN A 328 -20.52 1.47 17.91
C ASN A 328 -20.19 0.09 18.55
N LYS A 329 -20.96 -0.95 18.25
CA LYS A 329 -20.71 -2.30 18.77
C LYS A 329 -19.83 -3.13 17.83
N ASN A 330 -18.53 -2.90 17.86
CA ASN A 330 -17.54 -3.56 16.98
C ASN A 330 -17.62 -5.08 17.01
N LYS A 331 -17.67 -5.67 18.19
CA LYS A 331 -17.69 -7.13 18.37
C LYS A 331 -18.87 -7.78 17.66
N ASN A 332 -20.07 -7.21 17.75
CA ASN A 332 -21.27 -7.76 17.13
C ASN A 332 -21.17 -7.70 15.59
N ALA A 333 -20.63 -6.62 15.04
CA ALA A 333 -20.43 -6.49 13.59
C ALA A 333 -19.45 -7.55 13.06
N ILE A 334 -18.34 -7.80 13.77
CA ILE A 334 -17.39 -8.87 13.42
C ILE A 334 -18.08 -10.24 13.48
N ILE A 335 -18.83 -10.52 14.55
CA ILE A 335 -19.56 -11.79 14.69
C ILE A 335 -20.51 -11.98 13.50
N SER A 336 -21.28 -10.96 13.12
CA SER A 336 -22.19 -11.03 11.98
C SER A 336 -21.48 -11.31 10.66
N MET A 337 -20.30 -10.70 10.43
CA MET A 337 -19.50 -10.99 9.26
C MET A 337 -19.00 -12.44 9.23
N VAL A 338 -18.51 -12.94 10.37
CA VAL A 338 -18.04 -14.32 10.47
C VAL A 338 -19.19 -15.29 10.29
N GLU A 339 -20.38 -15.00 10.84
CA GLU A 339 -21.58 -15.82 10.61
C GLU A 339 -21.92 -15.93 9.13
N LYS A 340 -21.74 -14.85 8.38
CA LYS A 340 -22.04 -14.82 6.95
C LYS A 340 -20.99 -15.53 6.10
N TYR A 341 -19.70 -15.24 6.32
CA TYR A 341 -18.63 -15.62 5.40
C TYR A 341 -17.76 -16.79 5.87
N SER A 342 -17.78 -17.08 7.18
CA SER A 342 -17.02 -18.17 7.80
C SER A 342 -17.86 -18.88 8.88
N PRO A 343 -19.04 -19.41 8.52
CA PRO A 343 -20.06 -19.87 9.49
C PRO A 343 -19.55 -21.00 10.39
N SER A 344 -18.59 -21.79 9.96
CA SER A 344 -17.99 -22.87 10.74
C SER A 344 -17.36 -22.39 12.07
N PHE A 345 -16.98 -21.11 12.16
CA PHE A 345 -16.27 -20.51 13.29
C PHE A 345 -17.11 -19.49 14.09
N LYS A 346 -18.42 -19.47 13.85
CA LYS A 346 -19.36 -18.55 14.50
C LYS A 346 -19.22 -18.49 16.03
N GLY A 347 -19.06 -19.63 16.70
CA GLY A 347 -18.95 -19.72 18.17
C GLY A 347 -17.59 -19.33 18.74
N GLU A 348 -16.56 -19.23 17.92
CA GLU A 348 -15.18 -19.03 18.35
C GLU A 348 -14.75 -17.58 18.30
N ILE A 349 -15.18 -16.83 17.27
CA ILE A 349 -14.68 -15.47 17.03
C ILE A 349 -14.91 -14.52 18.21
N GLY A 350 -16.00 -14.65 18.96
CA GLY A 350 -16.28 -13.79 20.10
C GLY A 350 -15.28 -13.96 21.23
N LYS A 351 -14.80 -15.20 21.46
CA LYS A 351 -13.77 -15.51 22.47
C LYS A 351 -12.40 -15.05 22.00
N LEU A 352 -12.07 -15.30 20.73
CA LEU A 352 -10.81 -14.90 20.11
C LEU A 352 -10.65 -13.36 20.05
N TYR A 353 -11.73 -12.64 19.81
CA TYR A 353 -11.71 -11.18 19.85
C TYR A 353 -11.30 -10.64 21.22
N ASP A 354 -11.90 -11.16 22.29
CA ASP A 354 -11.61 -10.71 23.65
C ASP A 354 -10.20 -11.14 24.11
N SER A 355 -9.80 -12.38 23.83
CA SER A 355 -8.53 -12.95 24.33
C SER A 355 -7.32 -12.39 23.58
N VAL A 356 -7.44 -12.05 22.29
CA VAL A 356 -6.30 -11.63 21.46
C VAL A 356 -6.23 -10.11 21.37
N ARG A 357 -7.28 -9.47 20.79
CA ARG A 357 -7.23 -8.02 20.52
C ARG A 357 -7.19 -7.21 21.81
N SER A 358 -8.09 -7.52 22.74
CA SER A 358 -8.21 -6.76 23.97
C SER A 358 -6.98 -6.93 24.86
N ALA A 359 -6.45 -8.14 24.95
CA ALA A 359 -5.26 -8.42 25.72
C ALA A 359 -4.00 -7.75 25.12
N HIS A 360 -3.80 -7.85 23.82
CA HIS A 360 -2.61 -7.30 23.19
C HIS A 360 -2.65 -5.77 23.09
N PHE A 361 -3.68 -5.17 22.47
CA PHE A 361 -3.69 -3.73 22.20
C PHE A 361 -4.03 -2.87 23.44
N HIS A 362 -4.79 -3.39 24.41
CA HIS A 362 -5.18 -2.61 25.57
C HIS A 362 -4.37 -2.91 26.83
N GLN A 363 -3.84 -4.13 26.96
CA GLN A 363 -3.10 -4.56 28.14
C GLN A 363 -1.61 -4.78 27.88
N GLY A 364 -1.17 -4.73 26.61
CA GLY A 364 0.21 -5.03 26.22
C GLY A 364 0.60 -6.49 26.46
N SER A 365 -0.39 -7.37 26.59
CA SER A 365 -0.15 -8.78 26.89
C SER A 365 0.25 -9.55 25.64
N PHE A 366 1.29 -10.35 25.74
CA PHE A 366 1.69 -11.31 24.71
C PHE A 366 1.28 -12.72 25.15
N SER A 367 1.04 -13.59 24.18
CA SER A 367 0.80 -15.00 24.51
C SER A 367 2.03 -15.60 25.19
N LYS A 368 1.82 -16.58 26.03
CA LYS A 368 2.93 -17.28 26.72
C LYS A 368 3.98 -17.83 25.77
N PHE A 369 3.59 -18.08 24.50
CA PHE A 369 4.45 -18.63 23.46
C PHE A 369 5.38 -17.60 22.82
N ASP A 370 5.02 -16.32 22.83
CA ASP A 370 5.85 -15.26 22.28
C ASP A 370 6.87 -14.73 23.30
N VAL A 371 6.58 -14.90 24.62
CA VAL A 371 7.40 -14.32 25.69
C VAL A 371 8.28 -15.37 26.38
N ASN A 372 7.76 -16.57 26.59
CA ASN A 372 8.51 -17.63 27.25
C ASN A 372 8.91 -18.66 26.20
N GLY A 373 10.21 -18.79 25.93
CA GLY A 373 10.75 -19.96 25.26
C GLY A 373 10.22 -21.19 25.99
N ILE A 374 9.39 -21.99 25.31
CA ILE A 374 8.71 -23.10 25.95
C ILE A 374 9.77 -24.08 26.36
N GLU A 375 9.94 -24.26 27.64
CA GLU A 375 10.43 -25.53 28.18
C GLU A 375 9.38 -26.59 27.85
N LEU A 376 9.49 -27.16 26.65
CA LEU A 376 8.75 -28.35 26.24
C LEU A 376 9.30 -29.50 27.07
N GLY A 377 8.81 -29.63 28.31
CA GLY A 377 9.04 -30.82 29.08
C GLY A 377 8.44 -32.03 28.33
N PRO A 378 8.99 -33.23 28.48
CA PRO A 378 8.61 -34.42 27.70
C PRO A 378 7.13 -34.83 27.83
N PHE A 379 6.36 -34.17 28.67
CA PHE A 379 4.93 -34.41 28.91
C PHE A 379 4.00 -33.31 28.36
N LYS A 380 4.52 -32.27 27.74
CA LYS A 380 3.69 -31.29 27.05
C LYS A 380 3.54 -31.71 25.61
N GLY A 381 2.30 -31.92 25.19
CA GLY A 381 1.95 -32.33 23.85
C GLY A 381 2.56 -31.44 22.77
N PRO A 382 2.56 -31.90 21.53
CA PRO A 382 3.25 -31.23 20.46
C PRO A 382 2.78 -29.78 20.28
N ALA A 383 3.70 -28.91 19.90
CA ALA A 383 3.46 -27.49 19.62
C ALA A 383 2.30 -27.21 18.65
N SER A 384 1.74 -28.25 18.02
CA SER A 384 0.57 -28.19 17.15
C SER A 384 -0.69 -27.62 17.80
N PHE A 385 -0.91 -27.87 19.09
CA PHE A 385 -2.06 -27.26 19.80
C PHE A 385 -1.92 -25.74 20.00
N LEU A 386 -0.73 -25.23 19.91
CA LEU A 386 -0.41 -23.85 20.20
C LEU A 386 -0.66 -22.93 19.02
N ASN A 387 -0.73 -23.50 17.82
CA ASN A 387 -1.03 -22.79 16.59
C ASN A 387 -2.50 -22.85 16.18
N GLU A 388 -3.34 -23.61 16.89
CA GLU A 388 -4.74 -23.82 16.50
C GLU A 388 -5.54 -22.52 16.52
N GLU A 389 -5.40 -21.68 17.57
CA GLU A 389 -6.08 -20.40 17.63
C GLU A 389 -5.58 -19.42 16.54
N ALA A 390 -4.27 -19.33 16.35
CA ALA A 390 -3.69 -18.48 15.29
C ALA A 390 -4.08 -18.94 13.90
N TYR A 391 -4.18 -20.25 13.70
CA TYR A 391 -4.67 -20.85 12.48
C TYR A 391 -6.14 -20.56 12.23
N THR A 392 -6.95 -20.69 13.27
CA THR A 392 -8.37 -20.40 13.23
C THR A 392 -8.63 -18.95 12.86
N ILE A 393 -7.93 -17.99 13.50
CA ILE A 393 -8.05 -16.56 13.18
C ILE A 393 -7.60 -16.27 11.75
N ASP A 394 -6.52 -16.86 11.28
CA ASP A 394 -6.03 -16.69 9.90
C ASP A 394 -7.07 -17.15 8.88
N THR A 395 -7.67 -18.32 9.12
CA THR A 395 -8.72 -18.87 8.28
C THR A 395 -9.96 -17.97 8.27
N ILE A 396 -10.45 -17.56 9.43
CA ILE A 396 -11.60 -16.67 9.57
C ILE A 396 -11.36 -15.35 8.83
N ALA A 397 -10.23 -14.69 9.11
CA ALA A 397 -9.92 -13.39 8.51
C ALA A 397 -9.88 -13.48 6.98
N ARG A 398 -9.23 -14.49 6.44
CA ARG A 398 -9.15 -14.70 5.00
C ARG A 398 -10.51 -15.03 4.38
N GLU A 399 -11.27 -15.94 4.96
CA GLU A 399 -12.60 -16.32 4.44
C GLU A 399 -13.56 -15.12 4.44
N VAL A 400 -13.53 -14.30 5.48
CA VAL A 400 -14.34 -13.08 5.56
C VAL A 400 -13.94 -12.08 4.49
N LEU A 401 -12.64 -11.78 4.35
CA LEU A 401 -12.15 -10.80 3.36
C LEU A 401 -12.46 -11.25 1.92
N ILE A 402 -12.17 -12.51 1.59
CA ILE A 402 -12.44 -13.04 0.24
C ILE A 402 -13.94 -13.15 0.00
N GLY A 403 -14.70 -13.67 0.96
CA GLY A 403 -16.15 -13.82 0.85
C GLY A 403 -16.84 -12.48 0.66
N TRP A 404 -16.44 -11.47 1.42
CA TRP A 404 -16.99 -10.11 1.29
C TRP A 404 -16.69 -9.51 -0.10
N LEU A 405 -15.49 -9.66 -0.61
CA LEU A 405 -15.12 -9.16 -1.94
C LEU A 405 -15.83 -9.96 -3.04
N THR A 406 -16.01 -11.27 -2.84
CA THR A 406 -16.73 -12.13 -3.79
C THR A 406 -18.20 -11.73 -3.92
N ASP A 407 -18.84 -11.33 -2.82
CA ASP A 407 -20.23 -10.81 -2.84
C ASP A 407 -20.38 -9.50 -3.64
N LYS A 408 -19.26 -8.83 -3.96
CA LYS A 408 -19.23 -7.61 -4.77
C LYS A 408 -18.99 -7.88 -6.26
N ILE A 409 -18.78 -9.12 -6.63
CA ILE A 409 -18.70 -9.49 -8.05
C ILE A 409 -20.10 -9.25 -8.65
N PRO A 410 -20.21 -8.40 -9.70
CA PRO A 410 -21.51 -8.19 -10.35
C PRO A 410 -22.08 -9.54 -10.84
N ASP A 411 -23.35 -9.77 -10.58
CA ASP A 411 -24.06 -10.87 -11.20
C ASP A 411 -23.91 -10.73 -12.70
N GLU A 412 -23.44 -11.77 -13.36
CA GLU A 412 -23.37 -11.80 -14.83
C GLU A 412 -24.81 -11.61 -15.32
N THR A 413 -25.12 -10.41 -15.81
CA THR A 413 -26.34 -10.18 -16.56
C THR A 413 -26.26 -11.12 -17.76
N PRO A 414 -27.27 -11.96 -17.99
CA PRO A 414 -27.25 -13.01 -18.99
C PRO A 414 -27.08 -12.48 -20.42
#